data_a34ffcae451aad490aeb9510a38982b0
#
_entry.id   a34ffcae451aad490aeb9510a38982b0
#
_cell.length_a   1.000
_cell.length_b   1.000
_cell.length_c   1.000
_cell.angle_alpha   90.00
_cell.angle_beta   90.00
_cell.angle_gamma   90.00
#
_symmetry.space_group_name_H-M   'P 1'
#
loop_
_entity.id
_entity.type
_entity.pdbx_description
1 polymer ?
#
loop_
_entity_poly.entity_id
_entity_poly.type
_entity_poly.pdbx_seq_one_letter_code
_entity_poly.pdbx_strand_id
1 'polypeptide(L)'
;LGAKYERGASRSRNVASVMVTANLPPFVRKGSRIDVNVASLGDASSLVGGTLIMTPLKGADGKVYAVAQGSLTLSGFTAQGQAAQVTQGVPTNARIPDGAIVERELEGDFHRKKVLVFSLKNPDFDTAVRIARTINAYARKRFGRKIAAARDLRTVFVKRPPKVTVARLVAEIGMLTVQPDTPARVVIDERTGTVVIGHAVRVSTVAVTHGNLTVRIAEVPVASQPAPFSKGRTAILPQTFITTEEKKGNIAVLKGADLQELVSGLNRIGVKPKGIIAILQAIKSAGALQAELVVE
;
A
#
# COMPACT_ATOMS: atom_id res chain seq x y z
N LEU A 1 40.87 3.72 22.23
CA LEU A 1 41.76 2.57 22.38
C LEU A 1 41.88 1.88 21.03
N GLY A 2 42.89 2.25 20.21
CA GLY A 2 43.16 1.63 18.91
C GLY A 2 44.06 0.39 19.12
N ALA A 3 43.43 -0.78 19.22
CA ALA A 3 44.19 -2.02 19.13
C ALA A 3 44.55 -2.27 17.66
N LYS A 4 45.84 -2.24 17.31
CA LYS A 4 46.34 -2.73 16.03
C LYS A 4 46.26 -4.25 16.04
N TYR A 5 45.39 -4.82 15.20
CA TYR A 5 45.36 -6.26 14.97
C TYR A 5 46.26 -6.59 13.76
N GLU A 6 47.20 -7.49 13.93
CA GLU A 6 47.96 -8.10 12.83
C GLU A 6 47.01 -8.96 11.99
N ARG A 7 47.03 -8.75 10.68
CA ARG A 7 46.27 -9.56 9.74
C ARG A 7 46.85 -10.99 9.72
N GLY A 8 46.18 -11.93 10.38
CA GLY A 8 46.47 -13.35 10.14
C GLY A 8 46.37 -14.32 11.30
N ALA A 9 46.16 -13.93 12.56
CA ALA A 9 46.38 -14.84 13.67
C ALA A 9 45.35 -14.92 14.79
N SER A 10 44.10 -14.46 14.56
CA SER A 10 43.10 -14.64 15.64
C SER A 10 41.75 -15.05 15.08
N ARG A 11 41.50 -16.37 14.90
CA ARG A 11 40.18 -16.94 14.88
C ARG A 11 39.58 -16.94 16.27
N SER A 12 39.08 -15.81 16.71
CA SER A 12 38.31 -15.74 17.95
C SER A 12 36.92 -16.33 17.69
N ARG A 13 36.60 -17.45 18.32
CA ARG A 13 35.26 -18.08 18.24
C ARG A 13 34.17 -17.27 18.95
N ASN A 14 34.55 -16.27 19.74
CA ASN A 14 33.67 -15.48 20.61
C ASN A 14 33.39 -14.07 20.10
N VAL A 15 33.83 -13.73 18.88
CA VAL A 15 33.62 -12.41 18.27
C VAL A 15 33.00 -12.57 16.88
N ALA A 16 31.94 -11.81 16.63
CA ALA A 16 31.31 -11.76 15.33
C ALA A 16 31.34 -10.33 14.78
N SER A 17 31.63 -10.19 13.48
CA SER A 17 31.42 -8.94 12.77
C SER A 17 29.93 -8.78 12.48
N VAL A 18 29.38 -7.62 12.78
CA VAL A 18 27.94 -7.37 12.64
C VAL A 18 27.67 -6.04 11.93
N MET A 19 26.59 -6.01 11.16
CA MET A 19 25.96 -4.79 10.68
C MET A 19 24.90 -4.35 11.70
N VAL A 20 24.98 -3.08 12.09
CA VAL A 20 24.06 -2.50 13.07
C VAL A 20 23.24 -1.43 12.37
N THR A 21 21.93 -1.55 12.42
CA THR A 21 21.01 -0.59 11.83
C THR A 21 19.93 -0.18 12.82
N ALA A 22 19.48 1.07 12.71
CA ALA A 22 18.36 1.58 13.49
C ALA A 22 17.55 2.56 12.66
N ASN A 23 16.25 2.65 12.92
CA ASN A 23 15.40 3.67 12.35
C ASN A 23 15.29 4.82 13.34
N LEU A 24 15.69 6.02 12.90
CA LEU A 24 15.53 7.24 13.68
C LEU A 24 14.13 7.83 13.41
N PRO A 25 13.19 7.76 14.38
CA PRO A 25 11.87 8.32 14.19
C PRO A 25 11.90 9.85 14.02
N PRO A 26 10.98 10.44 13.28
CA PRO A 26 10.83 11.89 13.24
C PRO A 26 10.50 12.44 14.64
N PHE A 27 11.02 13.61 14.98
CA PHE A 27 10.79 14.33 16.25
C PHE A 27 11.34 13.62 17.50
N VAL A 28 12.16 12.58 17.34
CA VAL A 28 12.85 11.98 18.47
C VAL A 28 13.85 12.98 19.05
N ARG A 29 13.94 13.05 20.39
CA ARG A 29 14.83 13.96 21.09
C ARG A 29 16.14 13.27 21.51
N LYS A 30 17.17 14.07 21.67
CA LYS A 30 18.42 13.64 22.30
C LYS A 30 18.13 12.97 23.65
N GLY A 31 18.78 11.83 23.91
CA GLY A 31 18.58 11.01 25.11
C GLY A 31 17.43 9.99 24.99
N SER A 32 16.60 10.06 23.96
CA SER A 32 15.58 9.03 23.69
C SER A 32 16.23 7.71 23.30
N ARG A 33 15.55 6.60 23.60
CA ARG A 33 15.99 5.26 23.21
C ARG A 33 15.24 4.79 21.98
N ILE A 34 15.95 4.07 21.11
CA ILE A 34 15.41 3.49 19.88
C ILE A 34 15.89 2.04 19.74
N ASP A 35 15.10 1.26 19.01
CA ASP A 35 15.42 -0.13 18.73
C ASP A 35 16.54 -0.27 17.70
N VAL A 36 17.33 -1.31 17.88
CA VAL A 36 18.46 -1.62 17.00
C VAL A 36 18.33 -3.01 16.44
N ASN A 37 18.57 -3.15 15.14
CA ASN A 37 18.70 -4.43 14.47
C ASN A 37 20.18 -4.74 14.23
N VAL A 38 20.56 -5.97 14.51
CA VAL A 38 21.92 -6.47 14.37
C VAL A 38 21.91 -7.71 13.50
N ALA A 39 22.68 -7.70 12.42
CA ALA A 39 22.82 -8.83 11.52
C ALA A 39 24.28 -9.22 11.39
N SER A 40 24.57 -10.52 11.35
CA SER A 40 25.94 -11.01 11.15
C SER A 40 26.46 -10.64 9.75
N LEU A 41 27.70 -10.18 9.70
CA LEU A 41 28.48 -9.96 8.48
C LEU A 41 29.63 -10.98 8.46
N GLY A 42 29.44 -12.13 7.82
CA GLY A 42 30.48 -13.15 7.71
C GLY A 42 30.06 -14.50 8.29
N ASP A 43 31.03 -15.25 8.83
CA ASP A 43 30.90 -16.69 9.10
C ASP A 43 30.25 -17.03 10.46
N ALA A 44 29.73 -16.05 11.20
CA ALA A 44 29.09 -16.32 12.48
C ALA A 44 27.78 -17.09 12.25
N SER A 45 27.73 -18.31 12.79
CA SER A 45 26.58 -19.20 12.69
C SER A 45 25.44 -18.81 13.64
N SER A 46 25.73 -18.06 14.70
CA SER A 46 24.74 -17.62 15.69
C SER A 46 25.23 -16.40 16.45
N LEU A 47 24.30 -15.50 16.78
CA LEU A 47 24.50 -14.34 17.65
C LEU A 47 23.86 -14.56 19.05
N VAL A 48 23.45 -15.79 19.37
CA VAL A 48 22.82 -16.13 20.66
C VAL A 48 23.74 -15.80 21.82
N GLY A 49 23.22 -15.09 22.84
CA GLY A 49 23.97 -14.70 24.02
C GLY A 49 25.02 -13.60 23.78
N GLY A 50 25.08 -13.06 22.56
CA GLY A 50 25.98 -11.98 22.21
C GLY A 50 25.62 -10.65 22.87
N THR A 51 26.61 -9.79 23.00
CA THR A 51 26.45 -8.40 23.47
C THR A 51 27.09 -7.46 22.45
N LEU A 52 26.33 -6.47 22.00
CA LEU A 52 26.84 -5.41 21.15
C LEU A 52 27.65 -4.44 21.96
N ILE A 53 28.91 -4.25 21.61
CA ILE A 53 29.78 -3.20 22.17
C ILE A 53 29.32 -1.83 21.67
N MET A 54 29.70 -0.77 22.33
CA MET A 54 29.35 0.59 21.98
C MET A 54 29.69 0.89 20.51
N THR A 55 28.62 1.10 19.70
CA THR A 55 28.71 1.26 18.27
C THR A 55 28.03 2.57 17.86
N PRO A 56 28.74 3.53 17.24
CA PRO A 56 28.12 4.75 16.73
C PRO A 56 27.33 4.49 15.44
N LEU A 57 26.08 4.91 15.43
CA LEU A 57 25.19 4.84 14.25
C LEU A 57 25.26 6.15 13.48
N LYS A 58 25.69 6.07 12.21
CA LYS A 58 25.91 7.22 11.36
C LYS A 58 24.79 7.35 10.34
N GLY A 59 24.40 8.57 10.04
CA GLY A 59 23.56 8.90 8.89
C GLY A 59 24.36 8.97 7.58
N ALA A 60 23.66 9.17 6.47
CA ALA A 60 24.28 9.30 5.15
C ALA A 60 25.23 10.54 5.04
N ASP A 61 25.04 11.53 5.91
CA ASP A 61 25.91 12.70 6.03
C ASP A 61 27.21 12.44 6.84
N GLY A 62 27.43 11.18 7.27
CA GLY A 62 28.58 10.76 8.06
C GLY A 62 28.54 11.16 9.55
N LYS A 63 27.52 11.89 9.99
CA LYS A 63 27.37 12.30 11.38
C LYS A 63 26.78 11.18 12.24
N VAL A 64 27.21 11.11 13.52
CA VAL A 64 26.63 10.19 14.49
C VAL A 64 25.30 10.74 15.00
N TYR A 65 24.25 9.95 14.88
CA TYR A 65 22.89 10.27 15.34
C TYR A 65 22.48 9.50 16.58
N ALA A 66 23.00 8.30 16.76
CA ALA A 66 22.75 7.49 17.96
C ALA A 66 23.95 6.61 18.28
N VAL A 67 23.98 6.08 19.49
CA VAL A 67 25.02 5.13 19.96
C VAL A 67 24.30 3.89 20.46
N ALA A 68 24.62 2.74 19.86
CA ALA A 68 24.00 1.45 20.16
C ALA A 68 24.90 0.61 21.04
N GLN A 69 24.33 -0.05 22.06
CA GLN A 69 24.96 -1.07 22.87
C GLN A 69 23.92 -1.93 23.61
N GLY A 70 24.28 -3.15 23.96
CA GLY A 70 23.41 -4.00 24.78
C GLY A 70 23.38 -5.45 24.38
N SER A 71 22.65 -6.24 25.15
CA SER A 71 22.49 -7.68 24.92
C SER A 71 21.55 -7.95 23.75
N LEU A 72 21.90 -8.90 22.91
CA LEU A 72 21.14 -9.28 21.73
C LEU A 72 19.95 -10.17 22.10
N THR A 73 18.77 -9.83 21.60
CA THR A 73 17.56 -10.66 21.67
C THR A 73 17.31 -11.27 20.31
N LEU A 74 17.28 -12.58 20.23
CA LEU A 74 17.04 -13.33 19.01
C LEU A 74 15.64 -13.95 19.00
N SER A 75 15.06 -14.08 17.81
CA SER A 75 13.79 -14.75 17.60
C SER A 75 13.94 -16.25 17.19
N GLY A 76 15.15 -16.79 17.21
CA GLY A 76 15.45 -18.15 16.83
C GLY A 76 16.51 -18.80 17.72
N PHE A 77 16.53 -20.14 17.72
CA PHE A 77 17.58 -20.92 18.39
C PHE A 77 18.11 -22.01 17.47
N THR A 78 19.35 -22.40 17.69
CA THR A 78 19.97 -23.57 17.06
C THR A 78 20.34 -24.56 18.15
N ALA A 79 19.78 -25.75 18.10
CA ALA A 79 20.17 -26.86 18.96
C ALA A 79 20.97 -27.88 18.13
N GLN A 80 22.19 -28.18 18.55
CA GLN A 80 23.09 -29.15 17.89
C GLN A 80 23.26 -30.36 18.77
N GLY A 81 22.78 -31.53 18.29
CA GLY A 81 23.02 -32.83 18.89
C GLY A 81 24.07 -33.60 18.11
N GLN A 82 24.55 -34.75 18.66
CA GLN A 82 25.58 -35.58 18.00
C GLN A 82 25.16 -36.16 16.64
N ALA A 83 23.85 -36.24 16.34
CA ALA A 83 23.34 -36.81 15.10
C ALA A 83 22.35 -35.92 14.34
N ALA A 84 21.95 -34.76 14.88
CA ALA A 84 21.00 -33.84 14.26
C ALA A 84 21.20 -32.38 14.69
N GLN A 85 21.05 -31.48 13.75
CA GLN A 85 21.00 -30.04 14.00
C GLN A 85 19.59 -29.55 13.73
N VAL A 86 18.95 -28.94 14.74
CA VAL A 86 17.66 -28.28 14.61
C VAL A 86 17.86 -26.79 14.71
N THR A 87 17.57 -26.06 13.63
CA THR A 87 17.58 -24.60 13.61
C THR A 87 16.14 -24.12 13.45
N GLN A 88 15.68 -23.33 14.40
CA GLN A 88 14.39 -22.67 14.33
C GLN A 88 14.59 -21.15 14.35
N GLY A 89 14.09 -20.44 13.33
CA GLY A 89 14.31 -19.01 13.15
C GLY A 89 15.65 -18.69 12.47
N VAL A 90 16.06 -17.42 12.55
CA VAL A 90 17.30 -16.92 11.93
C VAL A 90 18.27 -16.50 13.05
N PRO A 91 19.20 -17.38 13.45
CA PRO A 91 20.08 -17.13 14.58
C PRO A 91 21.15 -16.06 14.31
N THR A 92 21.29 -15.62 13.06
CA THR A 92 22.24 -14.59 12.61
C THR A 92 21.66 -13.18 12.62
N ASN A 93 20.37 -13.02 12.93
CA ASN A 93 19.70 -11.74 13.09
C ASN A 93 19.19 -11.57 14.52
N ALA A 94 19.46 -10.42 15.10
CA ALA A 94 19.07 -10.08 16.46
C ALA A 94 18.50 -8.67 16.54
N ARG A 95 17.78 -8.39 17.62
CA ARG A 95 17.28 -7.07 17.96
C ARG A 95 17.73 -6.70 19.37
N ILE A 96 17.98 -5.42 19.60
CA ILE A 96 18.18 -4.86 20.93
C ILE A 96 17.05 -3.85 21.15
N PRO A 97 15.99 -4.20 21.88
CA PRO A 97 14.95 -3.23 22.24
C PRO A 97 15.57 -2.07 23.05
N ASP A 98 15.20 -0.84 22.69
CA ASP A 98 15.75 0.37 23.30
C ASP A 98 17.29 0.40 23.35
N GLY A 99 17.95 -0.26 22.40
CA GLY A 99 19.39 -0.53 22.40
C GLY A 99 20.26 0.64 21.96
N ALA A 100 19.71 1.69 21.40
CA ALA A 100 20.51 2.87 21.06
C ALA A 100 19.96 4.12 21.73
N ILE A 101 20.86 4.99 22.17
CA ILE A 101 20.56 6.32 22.70
C ILE A 101 20.78 7.34 21.59
N VAL A 102 19.80 8.19 21.36
CA VAL A 102 19.89 9.27 20.38
C VAL A 102 20.78 10.38 20.90
N GLU A 103 21.84 10.70 20.16
CA GLU A 103 22.78 11.78 20.48
C GLU A 103 22.53 13.06 19.70
N ARG A 104 21.88 12.96 18.53
CA ARG A 104 21.57 14.11 17.69
C ARG A 104 20.13 14.02 17.17
N GLU A 105 19.42 15.10 17.35
CA GLU A 105 18.07 15.26 16.79
C GLU A 105 18.14 15.53 15.27
N LEU A 106 17.09 15.13 14.55
CA LEU A 106 16.90 15.58 13.17
C LEU A 106 16.54 17.06 13.19
N GLU A 107 17.38 17.88 12.60
CA GLU A 107 17.10 19.30 12.45
C GLU A 107 15.86 19.50 11.56
N GLY A 108 14.83 20.09 12.11
CA GLY A 108 13.61 20.40 11.39
C GLY A 108 12.77 21.46 12.08
N ASP A 109 12.62 22.62 11.43
CA ASP A 109 11.78 23.74 11.91
C ASP A 109 10.28 23.45 11.76
N PHE A 110 9.83 22.23 12.10
CA PHE A 110 8.43 21.84 11.95
C PHE A 110 7.48 22.81 12.65
N HIS A 111 7.85 23.23 13.87
CA HIS A 111 7.02 24.13 14.69
C HIS A 111 6.88 25.55 14.10
N ARG A 112 7.85 25.99 13.30
CA ARG A 112 7.87 27.32 12.69
C ARG A 112 7.26 27.36 11.30
N LYS A 113 6.94 26.21 10.69
CA LYS A 113 6.41 26.18 9.32
C LYS A 113 5.11 26.96 9.21
N LYS A 114 5.05 27.85 8.23
CA LYS A 114 3.87 28.65 7.89
C LYS A 114 2.93 27.89 6.95
N VAL A 115 3.47 26.94 6.18
CA VAL A 115 2.73 26.10 5.24
C VAL A 115 3.10 24.65 5.51
N LEU A 116 2.10 23.81 5.66
CA LEU A 116 2.23 22.36 5.76
C LEU A 116 1.96 21.75 4.40
N VAL A 117 2.67 20.70 4.10
CA VAL A 117 2.53 19.93 2.87
C VAL A 117 2.07 18.54 3.24
N PHE A 118 0.87 18.17 2.80
CA PHE A 118 0.36 16.83 2.95
C PHE A 118 0.55 16.09 1.63
N SER A 119 1.19 14.93 1.69
CA SER A 119 1.41 14.08 0.52
C SER A 119 0.50 12.87 0.58
N LEU A 120 -0.28 12.64 -0.47
CA LEU A 120 -1.13 11.47 -0.60
C LEU A 120 -0.26 10.23 -0.85
N LYS A 121 -0.55 9.14 -0.16
CA LYS A 121 0.10 7.84 -0.43
C LYS A 121 -0.31 7.31 -1.80
N ASN A 122 -1.61 7.38 -2.11
CA ASN A 122 -2.15 7.03 -3.42
C ASN A 122 -2.46 8.34 -4.17
N PRO A 123 -1.67 8.69 -5.21
CA PRO A 123 -1.85 9.94 -5.94
C PRO A 123 -3.14 9.93 -6.75
N ASP A 124 -4.00 10.95 -6.55
CA ASP A 124 -5.23 11.13 -7.29
C ASP A 124 -5.71 12.58 -7.20
N PHE A 125 -6.11 13.18 -8.35
CA PHE A 125 -6.55 14.57 -8.41
C PHE A 125 -7.85 14.82 -7.66
N ASP A 126 -8.84 13.95 -7.83
CA ASP A 126 -10.15 14.11 -7.19
C ASP A 126 -10.03 13.98 -5.67
N THR A 127 -9.27 13.00 -5.20
CA THR A 127 -8.97 12.83 -3.77
C THR A 127 -8.24 14.05 -3.21
N ALA A 128 -7.23 14.59 -3.89
CA ALA A 128 -6.51 15.78 -3.45
C ALA A 128 -7.45 16.99 -3.34
N VAL A 129 -8.34 17.19 -4.32
CA VAL A 129 -9.33 18.26 -4.31
C VAL A 129 -10.38 18.05 -3.21
N ARG A 130 -10.87 16.83 -3.00
CA ARG A 130 -11.80 16.49 -1.91
C ARG A 130 -11.20 16.78 -0.54
N ILE A 131 -9.94 16.39 -0.33
CA ILE A 131 -9.19 16.72 0.90
C ILE A 131 -9.12 18.23 1.11
N ALA A 132 -8.71 18.98 0.09
CA ALA A 132 -8.62 20.45 0.18
C ALA A 132 -9.99 21.09 0.46
N ARG A 133 -11.08 20.58 -0.15
CA ARG A 133 -12.45 21.04 0.12
C ARG A 133 -12.89 20.77 1.55
N THR A 134 -12.66 19.57 2.06
CA THR A 134 -13.02 19.16 3.43
C THR A 134 -12.27 19.99 4.47
N ILE A 135 -10.94 20.17 4.28
CA ILE A 135 -10.14 21.05 5.15
C ILE A 135 -10.66 22.49 5.10
N ASN A 136 -11.01 22.99 3.91
CA ASN A 136 -11.52 24.35 3.76
C ASN A 136 -12.93 24.52 4.35
N ALA A 137 -13.77 23.51 4.30
CA ALA A 137 -15.09 23.52 4.96
C ALA A 137 -14.94 23.63 6.49
N TYR A 138 -14.06 22.82 7.06
CA TYR A 138 -13.69 22.92 8.47
C TYR A 138 -13.09 24.28 8.82
N ALA A 139 -12.09 24.74 8.04
CA ALA A 139 -11.36 25.97 8.30
C ALA A 139 -12.22 27.23 8.20
N ARG A 140 -13.23 27.26 7.32
CA ARG A 140 -14.21 28.36 7.27
C ARG A 140 -15.01 28.46 8.57
N LYS A 141 -15.47 27.34 9.12
CA LYS A 141 -16.21 27.32 10.39
C LYS A 141 -15.33 27.70 11.58
N ARG A 142 -14.06 27.26 11.56
CA ARG A 142 -13.14 27.39 12.70
C ARG A 142 -12.31 28.67 12.68
N PHE A 143 -11.87 29.11 11.47
CA PHE A 143 -10.92 30.23 11.28
C PHE A 143 -11.47 31.34 10.36
N GLY A 144 -12.69 31.22 9.85
CA GLY A 144 -13.33 32.22 8.98
C GLY A 144 -12.74 32.29 7.56
N ARG A 145 -11.84 31.39 7.16
CA ARG A 145 -11.13 31.47 5.87
C ARG A 145 -10.73 30.12 5.32
N LYS A 146 -10.43 30.07 4.03
CA LYS A 146 -9.81 28.93 3.36
C LYS A 146 -8.32 28.88 3.68
N ILE A 147 -7.78 27.69 3.92
CA ILE A 147 -6.38 27.46 4.25
C ILE A 147 -5.72 26.37 3.39
N ALA A 148 -6.50 25.55 2.68
CA ALA A 148 -5.99 24.40 1.92
C ALA A 148 -6.16 24.60 0.42
N ALA A 149 -5.18 24.13 -0.36
CA ALA A 149 -5.20 24.06 -1.81
C ALA A 149 -4.54 22.78 -2.29
N ALA A 150 -5.20 22.03 -3.18
CA ALA A 150 -4.57 20.96 -3.93
C ALA A 150 -3.70 21.60 -5.02
N ARG A 151 -2.44 21.20 -5.12
CA ARG A 151 -1.51 21.72 -6.12
C ARG A 151 -1.31 20.74 -7.27
N ASP A 152 -1.29 19.50 -6.96
CA ASP A 152 -1.12 18.39 -7.89
C ASP A 152 -1.86 17.15 -7.36
N LEU A 153 -1.75 16.02 -8.08
CA LEU A 153 -2.41 14.77 -7.73
C LEU A 153 -1.94 14.15 -6.39
N ARG A 154 -0.77 14.60 -5.89
CA ARG A 154 -0.16 14.05 -4.68
C ARG A 154 -0.13 15.03 -3.53
N THR A 155 -0.18 16.33 -3.79
CA THR A 155 0.23 17.36 -2.84
C THR A 155 -0.90 18.31 -2.49
N VAL A 156 -1.21 18.41 -1.21
CA VAL A 156 -2.15 19.38 -0.64
C VAL A 156 -1.40 20.33 0.30
N PHE A 157 -1.40 21.62 -0.03
CA PHE A 157 -0.81 22.66 0.79
C PHE A 157 -1.83 23.20 1.79
N VAL A 158 -1.41 23.32 3.05
CA VAL A 158 -2.25 23.88 4.11
C VAL A 158 -1.51 25.02 4.80
N LYS A 159 -2.04 26.23 4.64
CA LYS A 159 -1.50 27.43 5.27
C LYS A 159 -1.90 27.49 6.74
N ARG A 160 -0.91 27.58 7.63
CA ARG A 160 -1.17 27.65 9.07
C ARG A 160 -1.86 28.98 9.45
N PRO A 161 -3.02 28.95 10.14
CA PRO A 161 -3.62 30.15 10.68
C PRO A 161 -2.75 30.78 11.78
N PRO A 162 -2.79 32.12 11.95
CA PRO A 162 -2.13 32.77 13.08
C PRO A 162 -2.66 32.23 14.42
N LYS A 163 -1.81 32.23 15.43
CA LYS A 163 -2.13 31.75 16.78
C LYS A 163 -2.49 30.26 16.91
N VAL A 164 -2.33 29.46 15.85
CA VAL A 164 -2.52 28.01 15.88
C VAL A 164 -1.16 27.33 15.75
N THR A 165 -0.86 26.38 16.66
CA THR A 165 0.36 25.58 16.57
C THR A 165 0.24 24.55 15.45
N VAL A 166 1.37 24.16 14.85
CA VAL A 166 1.38 23.12 13.80
C VAL A 166 0.79 21.81 14.30
N ALA A 167 1.18 21.38 15.50
CA ALA A 167 0.69 20.13 16.10
C ALA A 167 -0.85 20.12 16.26
N ARG A 168 -1.42 21.24 16.76
CA ARG A 168 -2.87 21.38 16.89
C ARG A 168 -3.57 21.36 15.54
N LEU A 169 -3.04 22.08 14.55
CA LEU A 169 -3.60 22.10 13.20
C LEU A 169 -3.61 20.72 12.56
N VAL A 170 -2.49 19.97 12.69
CA VAL A 170 -2.40 18.60 12.16
C VAL A 170 -3.36 17.66 12.88
N ALA A 171 -3.49 17.77 14.21
CA ALA A 171 -4.44 16.96 14.98
C ALA A 171 -5.90 17.23 14.56
N GLU A 172 -6.28 18.52 14.44
CA GLU A 172 -7.63 18.91 14.03
C GLU A 172 -7.95 18.45 12.59
N ILE A 173 -7.00 18.57 11.65
CA ILE A 173 -7.18 18.11 10.26
C ILE A 173 -7.20 16.58 10.18
N GLY A 174 -6.38 15.90 10.99
CA GLY A 174 -6.31 14.44 11.01
C GLY A 174 -7.58 13.74 11.43
N MET A 175 -8.50 14.44 12.10
CA MET A 175 -9.82 13.92 12.47
C MET A 175 -10.86 14.02 11.34
N LEU A 176 -10.54 14.71 10.24
CA LEU A 176 -11.47 14.89 9.12
C LEU A 176 -11.51 13.63 8.25
N THR A 177 -12.70 13.12 8.01
CA THR A 177 -12.92 11.97 7.14
C THR A 177 -13.12 12.43 5.71
N VAL A 178 -12.42 11.79 4.77
CA VAL A 178 -12.55 12.01 3.33
C VAL A 178 -12.70 10.67 2.64
N GLN A 179 -13.66 10.56 1.73
CA GLN A 179 -13.77 9.39 0.86
C GLN A 179 -12.77 9.53 -0.29
N PRO A 180 -11.74 8.68 -0.37
CA PRO A 180 -10.82 8.70 -1.49
C PRO A 180 -11.52 8.22 -2.76
N ASP A 181 -11.07 8.70 -3.91
CA ASP A 181 -11.39 8.06 -5.17
C ASP A 181 -10.53 6.80 -5.33
N THR A 182 -11.15 5.74 -5.80
CA THR A 182 -10.46 4.48 -6.07
C THR A 182 -10.44 4.27 -7.58
N PRO A 183 -9.26 4.23 -8.22
CA PRO A 183 -9.18 3.96 -9.64
C PRO A 183 -9.83 2.62 -9.95
N ALA A 184 -10.56 2.56 -11.07
CA ALA A 184 -11.10 1.32 -11.57
C ALA A 184 -9.93 0.39 -11.92
N ARG A 185 -9.79 -0.72 -11.19
CA ARG A 185 -8.69 -1.67 -11.35
C ARG A 185 -9.19 -3.10 -11.26
N VAL A 186 -8.62 -3.95 -12.10
CA VAL A 186 -8.77 -5.40 -12.07
C VAL A 186 -7.40 -6.01 -11.83
N VAL A 187 -7.26 -6.79 -10.78
CA VAL A 187 -6.02 -7.52 -10.47
C VAL A 187 -6.26 -8.99 -10.73
N ILE A 188 -5.37 -9.61 -11.48
CA ILE A 188 -5.44 -11.02 -11.85
C ILE A 188 -4.16 -11.70 -11.38
N ASP A 189 -4.29 -12.71 -10.54
CA ASP A 189 -3.20 -13.64 -10.21
C ASP A 189 -3.33 -14.88 -11.12
N GLU A 190 -2.45 -15.00 -12.10
CA GLU A 190 -2.49 -16.12 -13.05
C GLU A 190 -2.13 -17.45 -12.40
N ARG A 191 -1.34 -17.44 -11.34
CA ARG A 191 -0.88 -18.63 -10.65
C ARG A 191 -2.01 -19.28 -9.84
N THR A 192 -2.81 -18.46 -9.14
CA THR A 192 -3.94 -18.93 -8.33
C THR A 192 -5.27 -18.89 -9.08
N GLY A 193 -5.35 -18.17 -10.20
CA GLY A 193 -6.58 -17.93 -10.93
C GLY A 193 -7.53 -16.95 -10.23
N THR A 194 -7.03 -16.18 -9.26
CA THR A 194 -7.82 -15.21 -8.52
C THR A 194 -8.00 -13.93 -9.33
N VAL A 195 -9.24 -13.44 -9.42
CA VAL A 195 -9.59 -12.16 -10.06
C VAL A 195 -10.20 -11.23 -9.03
N VAL A 196 -9.56 -10.10 -8.77
CA VAL A 196 -10.06 -9.04 -7.88
C VAL A 196 -10.55 -7.86 -8.72
N ILE A 197 -11.81 -7.50 -8.56
CA ILE A 197 -12.48 -6.47 -9.36
C ILE A 197 -12.84 -5.29 -8.46
N GLY A 198 -12.37 -4.09 -8.81
CA GLY A 198 -12.77 -2.85 -8.14
C GLY A 198 -14.22 -2.48 -8.47
N HIS A 199 -14.90 -1.83 -7.53
CA HIS A 199 -16.33 -1.49 -7.66
C HIS A 199 -16.67 -0.49 -8.79
N ALA A 200 -15.70 0.26 -9.27
CA ALA A 200 -15.87 1.28 -10.31
C ALA A 200 -15.55 0.76 -11.73
N VAL A 201 -15.32 -0.54 -11.89
CA VAL A 201 -14.96 -1.14 -13.19
C VAL A 201 -16.19 -1.30 -14.04
N ARG A 202 -16.14 -0.75 -15.26
CA ARG A 202 -17.21 -0.85 -16.25
C ARG A 202 -16.68 -1.44 -17.56
N VAL A 203 -17.56 -2.10 -18.29
CA VAL A 203 -17.27 -2.68 -19.61
C VAL A 203 -18.22 -2.06 -20.62
N SER A 204 -17.65 -1.48 -21.70
CA SER A 204 -18.42 -0.98 -22.84
C SER A 204 -18.90 -2.12 -23.73
N THR A 205 -19.82 -1.81 -24.64
CA THR A 205 -20.31 -2.76 -25.62
C THR A 205 -19.19 -3.42 -26.41
N VAL A 206 -19.09 -4.75 -26.34
CA VAL A 206 -18.04 -5.53 -27.00
C VAL A 206 -18.53 -6.97 -27.23
N ALA A 207 -18.02 -7.60 -28.28
CA ALA A 207 -18.15 -9.03 -28.50
C ALA A 207 -16.73 -9.66 -28.52
N VAL A 208 -16.54 -10.69 -27.74
CA VAL A 208 -15.26 -11.41 -27.64
C VAL A 208 -15.53 -12.90 -27.83
N THR A 209 -14.76 -13.53 -28.69
CA THR A 209 -14.80 -14.98 -28.89
C THR A 209 -13.49 -15.59 -28.40
N HIS A 210 -13.58 -16.59 -27.53
CA HIS A 210 -12.45 -17.36 -27.03
C HIS A 210 -12.75 -18.85 -27.11
N GLY A 211 -12.07 -19.55 -28.01
CA GLY A 211 -12.35 -20.94 -28.30
C GLY A 211 -13.74 -21.14 -28.93
N ASN A 212 -14.56 -21.93 -28.24
CA ASN A 212 -15.97 -22.19 -28.64
C ASN A 212 -17.00 -21.26 -27.96
N LEU A 213 -16.54 -20.34 -27.11
CA LEU A 213 -17.36 -19.42 -26.33
C LEU A 213 -17.35 -18.02 -26.94
N THR A 214 -18.54 -17.50 -27.28
CA THR A 214 -18.71 -16.11 -27.67
C THR A 214 -19.41 -15.32 -26.56
N VAL A 215 -18.78 -14.26 -26.09
CA VAL A 215 -19.33 -13.32 -25.12
C VAL A 215 -19.68 -12.03 -25.81
N ARG A 216 -20.96 -11.63 -25.72
CA ARG A 216 -21.45 -10.37 -26.27
C ARG A 216 -21.99 -9.51 -25.12
N ILE A 217 -21.48 -8.30 -24.99
CA ILE A 217 -21.96 -7.28 -24.06
C ILE A 217 -22.65 -6.20 -24.90
N ALA A 218 -23.92 -5.92 -24.63
CA ALA A 218 -24.67 -4.88 -25.34
C ALA A 218 -25.49 -4.05 -24.34
N GLU A 219 -25.52 -2.75 -24.55
CA GLU A 219 -26.41 -1.84 -23.82
C GLU A 219 -27.73 -1.70 -24.60
N VAL A 220 -28.82 -2.07 -23.97
CA VAL A 220 -30.18 -1.88 -24.57
C VAL A 220 -30.90 -0.89 -23.65
N PRO A 221 -31.26 0.29 -24.14
CA PRO A 221 -32.05 1.24 -23.37
C PRO A 221 -33.47 0.70 -23.15
N VAL A 222 -33.86 0.53 -21.90
CA VAL A 222 -35.25 0.16 -21.57
C VAL A 222 -36.00 1.42 -21.14
N ALA A 223 -37.02 1.76 -21.85
CA ALA A 223 -37.92 2.85 -21.50
C ALA A 223 -38.85 2.39 -20.38
N SER A 224 -38.72 2.92 -19.18
CA SER A 224 -39.72 2.77 -18.13
C SER A 224 -40.85 3.77 -18.41
N GLN A 225 -41.97 3.28 -18.90
CA GLN A 225 -43.15 4.11 -19.09
C GLN A 225 -44.04 4.07 -17.86
N PRO A 226 -44.50 5.23 -17.37
CA PRO A 226 -45.51 5.27 -16.29
C PRO A 226 -46.80 4.58 -16.75
N ALA A 227 -47.55 4.04 -15.81
CA ALA A 227 -48.86 3.46 -16.10
C ALA A 227 -49.81 4.47 -16.81
N PRO A 228 -50.70 4.03 -17.71
CA PRO A 228 -51.66 4.90 -18.34
C PRO A 228 -52.41 5.75 -17.28
N PHE A 229 -52.53 7.06 -17.53
CA PHE A 229 -53.17 8.06 -16.67
C PHE A 229 -52.38 8.47 -15.42
N SER A 230 -51.10 8.06 -15.23
CA SER A 230 -50.23 8.57 -14.16
C SER A 230 -49.52 9.86 -14.59
N LYS A 231 -49.23 10.76 -13.62
CA LYS A 231 -48.48 12.02 -13.86
C LYS A 231 -46.97 11.81 -13.89
N GLY A 232 -46.48 10.59 -14.13
CA GLY A 232 -45.07 10.26 -14.22
C GLY A 232 -44.41 10.70 -15.53
N ARG A 233 -43.10 10.90 -15.56
CA ARG A 233 -42.31 11.15 -16.79
C ARG A 233 -41.64 9.85 -17.22
N THR A 234 -41.59 9.60 -18.52
CA THR A 234 -40.81 8.49 -19.10
C THR A 234 -39.33 8.69 -18.76
N ALA A 235 -38.75 7.72 -18.10
CA ALA A 235 -37.32 7.69 -17.84
C ALA A 235 -36.67 6.59 -18.70
N ILE A 236 -35.65 6.95 -19.47
CA ILE A 236 -34.84 5.99 -20.21
C ILE A 236 -33.72 5.54 -19.30
N LEU A 237 -33.76 4.29 -18.85
CA LEU A 237 -32.72 3.68 -18.05
C LEU A 237 -31.85 2.79 -18.94
N PRO A 238 -30.55 3.04 -19.06
CA PRO A 238 -29.66 2.14 -19.78
C PRO A 238 -29.58 0.81 -19.00
N GLN A 239 -29.97 -0.28 -19.66
CA GLN A 239 -29.74 -1.63 -19.16
C GLN A 239 -28.77 -2.34 -20.09
N THR A 240 -27.73 -2.92 -19.52
CA THR A 240 -26.73 -3.69 -20.25
C THR A 240 -27.12 -5.17 -20.22
N PHE A 241 -27.10 -5.82 -21.36
CA PHE A 241 -27.30 -7.25 -21.47
C PHE A 241 -25.98 -7.91 -21.88
N ILE A 242 -25.64 -8.98 -21.19
CA ILE A 242 -24.49 -9.83 -21.52
C ILE A 242 -25.07 -11.17 -22.00
N THR A 243 -24.77 -11.52 -23.24
CA THR A 243 -25.16 -12.82 -23.82
C THR A 243 -23.90 -13.65 -24.04
N THR A 244 -23.91 -14.86 -23.53
CA THR A 244 -22.85 -15.85 -23.78
C THR A 244 -23.45 -17.02 -24.54
N GLU A 245 -22.88 -17.33 -25.70
CA GLU A 245 -23.29 -18.47 -26.55
C GLU A 245 -22.15 -19.50 -26.57
N GLU A 246 -22.47 -20.73 -26.18
CA GLU A 246 -21.62 -21.89 -26.39
C GLU A 246 -22.21 -22.75 -27.51
N LYS A 247 -21.40 -23.29 -28.42
CA LYS A 247 -21.86 -24.07 -29.60
C LYS A 247 -22.73 -25.30 -29.31
N LYS A 248 -23.01 -25.56 -28.03
CA LYS A 248 -23.94 -26.58 -27.53
C LYS A 248 -24.82 -26.09 -26.38
N GLY A 249 -25.57 -25.02 -26.60
CA GLY A 249 -26.92 -24.95 -26.03
C GLY A 249 -27.14 -24.25 -24.69
N ASN A 250 -26.23 -23.52 -24.09
CA ASN A 250 -26.56 -22.70 -22.90
C ASN A 250 -26.32 -21.21 -23.19
N ILE A 251 -27.41 -20.47 -23.40
CA ILE A 251 -27.41 -19.02 -23.51
C ILE A 251 -27.64 -18.46 -22.10
N ALA A 252 -26.63 -17.84 -21.49
CA ALA A 252 -26.82 -17.06 -20.27
C ALA A 252 -26.90 -15.58 -20.63
N VAL A 253 -28.06 -14.99 -20.40
CA VAL A 253 -28.27 -13.54 -20.52
C VAL A 253 -28.01 -12.91 -19.15
N LEU A 254 -26.97 -12.10 -19.04
CA LEU A 254 -26.60 -11.40 -17.81
C LEU A 254 -27.01 -9.93 -17.96
N LYS A 255 -27.66 -9.38 -16.95
CA LYS A 255 -28.05 -7.98 -16.88
C LYS A 255 -26.99 -7.16 -16.17
N GLY A 256 -26.39 -6.16 -16.84
CA GLY A 256 -25.49 -5.19 -16.21
C GLY A 256 -24.18 -4.98 -16.97
N ALA A 257 -23.70 -3.74 -16.97
CA ALA A 257 -22.37 -3.37 -17.48
C ALA A 257 -21.25 -3.64 -16.46
N ASP A 258 -21.55 -4.38 -15.40
CA ASP A 258 -20.61 -4.66 -14.31
C ASP A 258 -19.76 -5.88 -14.65
N LEU A 259 -18.44 -5.68 -14.62
CA LEU A 259 -17.48 -6.76 -14.83
C LEU A 259 -17.67 -7.91 -13.83
N GLN A 260 -18.14 -7.63 -12.63
CA GLN A 260 -18.36 -8.63 -11.59
C GLN A 260 -19.46 -9.62 -12.00
N GLU A 261 -20.54 -9.13 -12.63
CA GLU A 261 -21.58 -9.98 -13.17
C GLU A 261 -21.09 -10.82 -14.35
N LEU A 262 -20.25 -10.24 -15.22
CA LEU A 262 -19.62 -10.97 -16.31
C LEU A 262 -18.78 -12.14 -15.81
N VAL A 263 -17.86 -11.89 -14.86
CA VAL A 263 -16.98 -12.93 -14.30
C VAL A 263 -17.79 -14.00 -13.56
N SER A 264 -18.82 -13.60 -12.80
CA SER A 264 -19.72 -14.51 -12.11
C SER A 264 -20.50 -15.39 -13.11
N GLY A 265 -20.92 -14.81 -14.24
CA GLY A 265 -21.57 -15.53 -15.32
C GLY A 265 -20.66 -16.55 -15.99
N LEU A 266 -19.43 -16.16 -16.31
CA LEU A 266 -18.43 -17.06 -16.90
C LEU A 266 -18.07 -18.22 -15.96
N ASN A 267 -17.94 -17.95 -14.67
CA ASN A 267 -17.73 -18.99 -13.66
C ASN A 267 -18.92 -19.97 -13.59
N ARG A 268 -20.15 -19.46 -13.67
CA ARG A 268 -21.38 -20.28 -13.64
C ARG A 268 -21.49 -21.22 -14.83
N ILE A 269 -20.98 -20.83 -15.98
CA ILE A 269 -20.92 -21.64 -17.21
C ILE A 269 -19.77 -22.66 -17.16
N GLY A 270 -18.88 -22.55 -16.16
CA GLY A 270 -17.75 -23.46 -15.98
C GLY A 270 -16.50 -23.09 -16.77
N VAL A 271 -16.36 -21.83 -17.17
CA VAL A 271 -15.12 -21.35 -17.80
C VAL A 271 -13.98 -21.41 -16.81
N LYS A 272 -12.89 -22.06 -17.19
CA LYS A 272 -11.68 -22.15 -16.35
C LYS A 272 -11.06 -20.78 -16.10
N PRO A 273 -10.40 -20.53 -14.96
CA PRO A 273 -9.78 -19.22 -14.64
C PRO A 273 -8.91 -18.66 -15.76
N LYS A 274 -8.09 -19.48 -16.40
CA LYS A 274 -7.26 -19.06 -17.55
C LYS A 274 -8.08 -18.53 -18.74
N GLY A 275 -9.26 -19.11 -18.99
CA GLY A 275 -10.17 -18.63 -20.03
C GLY A 275 -10.78 -17.27 -19.68
N ILE A 276 -11.16 -17.07 -18.42
CA ILE A 276 -11.66 -15.78 -17.92
C ILE A 276 -10.58 -14.70 -18.08
N ILE A 277 -9.34 -15.00 -17.73
CA ILE A 277 -8.20 -14.09 -17.86
C ILE A 277 -8.02 -13.68 -19.33
N ALA A 278 -8.00 -14.67 -20.25
CA ALA A 278 -7.86 -14.41 -21.68
C ALA A 278 -9.00 -13.54 -22.25
N ILE A 279 -10.25 -13.78 -21.80
CA ILE A 279 -11.39 -12.95 -22.18
C ILE A 279 -11.23 -11.51 -21.66
N LEU A 280 -10.81 -11.31 -20.41
CA LEU A 280 -10.60 -9.99 -19.82
C LEU A 280 -9.47 -9.23 -20.53
N GLN A 281 -8.38 -9.91 -20.87
CA GLN A 281 -7.28 -9.34 -21.64
C GLN A 281 -7.75 -8.93 -23.04
N ALA A 282 -8.56 -9.76 -23.71
CA ALA A 282 -9.12 -9.43 -25.00
C ALA A 282 -10.06 -8.21 -24.95
N ILE A 283 -10.95 -8.13 -23.94
CA ILE A 283 -11.81 -6.97 -23.69
C ILE A 283 -10.98 -5.70 -23.45
N LYS A 284 -9.88 -5.82 -22.68
CA LYS A 284 -8.96 -4.70 -22.44
C LYS A 284 -8.24 -4.27 -23.71
N SER A 285 -7.75 -5.20 -24.52
CA SER A 285 -7.08 -4.94 -25.79
C SER A 285 -8.01 -4.31 -26.82
N ALA A 286 -9.31 -4.66 -26.77
CA ALA A 286 -10.35 -4.04 -27.58
C ALA A 286 -10.74 -2.62 -27.09
N GLY A 287 -10.16 -2.14 -25.99
CA GLY A 287 -10.46 -0.82 -25.39
C GLY A 287 -11.83 -0.75 -24.69
N ALA A 288 -12.54 -1.86 -24.55
CA ALA A 288 -13.86 -1.90 -23.94
C ALA A 288 -13.82 -1.98 -22.39
N LEU A 289 -12.69 -2.32 -21.77
CA LEU A 289 -12.54 -2.34 -20.33
C LEU A 289 -12.06 -0.97 -19.83
N GLN A 290 -12.94 -0.24 -19.15
CA GLN A 290 -12.63 1.05 -18.53
C GLN A 290 -12.01 0.86 -17.15
N ALA A 291 -10.87 0.18 -17.10
CA ALA A 291 -10.10 -0.08 -15.87
C ALA A 291 -8.64 -0.38 -16.19
N GLU A 292 -7.78 -0.20 -15.22
CA GLU A 292 -6.41 -0.71 -15.27
C GLU A 292 -6.45 -2.23 -15.03
N LEU A 293 -5.77 -2.98 -15.89
CA LEU A 293 -5.61 -4.43 -15.73
C LEU A 293 -4.18 -4.70 -15.24
N VAL A 294 -4.08 -5.27 -14.04
CA VAL A 294 -2.81 -5.67 -13.43
C VAL A 294 -2.78 -7.19 -13.38
N VAL A 295 -1.72 -7.79 -13.92
CA VAL A 295 -1.48 -9.24 -13.90
C VAL A 295 -0.28 -9.51 -13.01
N GLU A 296 -0.44 -10.40 -12.02
CA GLU A 296 0.58 -10.83 -11.05
C GLU A 296 0.90 -12.32 -11.19
#